data_9be0a87db8735b296db0c8f0d6575ee0
#
_entry.id   9be0a87db8735b296db0c8f0d6575ee0
#
_cell.length_a   1.000
_cell.length_b   1.000
_cell.length_c   1.000
_cell.angle_alpha   90.00
_cell.angle_beta   90.00
_cell.angle_gamma   90.00
#
_symmetry.space_group_name_H-M   'P 1'
#
loop_
_entity.id
_entity.type
_entity.pdbx_description
1 polymer ?
#
loop_
_entity_poly.entity_id
_entity_poly.type
_entity_poly.pdbx_seq_one_letter_code
_entity_poly.pdbx_strand_id
1 'polypeptide(L)'
;RVLGMGEAMGKAGGPEVSAMQDAVRQSMEDGAFGIGSALIYPPGNFASTEELIAINSAAAPYGGVYITHMRSEADNFLEAIDEAIKIGTEAGVPVEIYHLKAGGQRNWHKAAEAVAKIDSARAAGVDIQANMYPYTAGGTGLTACFPPWASADGKLFDNLADADMRGRIRAEIENQTEAWENLCSLSTPEGVLLLGFNKAENRKYMGRYLADVAAEVGKDWIETAFDLVLDERQRIGTIYFMMSEENVAMQIGQPWMKFGTDAGGIDPETATGLSHPR
;
A
#
# COMPACT_ATOMS: atom_id res chain seq x y z
N ARG A 1 12.76 -11.91 -3.23
CA ARG A 1 13.82 -11.95 -4.28
C ARG A 1 15.05 -12.70 -3.81
N VAL A 2 15.56 -12.41 -2.61
CA VAL A 2 16.76 -13.06 -2.04
C VAL A 2 16.64 -14.59 -1.97
N LEU A 3 15.42 -15.11 -1.81
CA LEU A 3 15.18 -16.54 -1.62
C LEU A 3 14.54 -17.24 -2.83
N GLY A 4 14.58 -16.62 -4.01
CA GLY A 4 14.14 -17.25 -5.26
C GLY A 4 12.64 -17.28 -5.52
N MET A 5 11.80 -16.76 -4.61
CA MET A 5 10.34 -16.68 -4.85
C MET A 5 9.94 -15.51 -5.75
N GLY A 6 10.72 -14.44 -5.77
CA GLY A 6 10.48 -13.28 -6.63
C GLY A 6 9.10 -12.65 -6.41
N GLU A 7 8.35 -12.51 -7.49
CA GLU A 7 6.97 -11.99 -7.52
C GLU A 7 5.93 -13.13 -7.70
N ALA A 8 6.31 -14.38 -7.40
CA ALA A 8 5.43 -15.51 -7.53
C ALA A 8 4.19 -15.36 -6.64
N MET A 9 3.03 -15.68 -7.21
CA MET A 9 1.78 -15.78 -6.46
C MET A 9 1.77 -17.07 -5.66
N GLY A 10 1.67 -16.98 -4.35
CA GLY A 10 1.53 -18.16 -3.49
C GLY A 10 2.18 -17.97 -2.12
N LYS A 11 1.85 -18.90 -1.23
CA LYS A 11 2.41 -18.95 0.12
C LYS A 11 3.79 -19.60 0.08
N ALA A 12 4.69 -19.13 0.95
CA ALA A 12 5.97 -19.80 1.17
C ALA A 12 5.76 -21.16 1.82
N GLY A 13 6.52 -22.16 1.37
CA GLY A 13 6.60 -23.46 2.03
C GLY A 13 7.55 -23.44 3.24
N GLY A 14 7.61 -24.53 3.97
CA GLY A 14 8.46 -24.63 5.16
C GLY A 14 9.94 -24.29 4.91
N PRO A 15 10.57 -24.80 3.85
CA PRO A 15 11.96 -24.46 3.52
C PRO A 15 12.17 -22.97 3.25
N GLU A 16 11.25 -22.31 2.52
CA GLU A 16 11.33 -20.90 2.20
C GLU A 16 11.14 -20.05 3.45
N VAL A 17 10.18 -20.40 4.32
CA VAL A 17 9.96 -19.73 5.62
C VAL A 17 11.22 -19.85 6.48
N SER A 18 11.83 -21.03 6.58
CA SER A 18 13.07 -21.22 7.33
C SER A 18 14.21 -20.35 6.81
N ALA A 19 14.38 -20.30 5.49
CA ALA A 19 15.40 -19.45 4.87
C ALA A 19 15.13 -17.94 5.09
N MET A 20 13.85 -17.51 5.09
CA MET A 20 13.49 -16.14 5.44
C MET A 20 13.79 -15.83 6.91
N GLN A 21 13.52 -16.76 7.83
CA GLN A 21 13.87 -16.60 9.25
C GLN A 21 15.40 -16.49 9.46
N ASP A 22 16.20 -17.27 8.72
CA ASP A 22 17.66 -17.16 8.80
C ASP A 22 18.16 -15.81 8.26
N ALA A 23 17.57 -15.32 7.17
CA ALA A 23 17.88 -13.99 6.63
C ALA A 23 17.49 -12.87 7.61
N VAL A 24 16.36 -13.02 8.33
CA VAL A 24 15.96 -12.06 9.39
C VAL A 24 16.96 -12.06 10.52
N ARG A 25 17.36 -13.24 11.05
CA ARG A 25 18.37 -13.32 12.13
C ARG A 25 19.66 -12.63 11.73
N GLN A 26 20.16 -12.93 10.53
CA GLN A 26 21.39 -12.28 10.03
C GLN A 26 21.20 -10.75 9.92
N SER A 27 20.07 -10.29 9.38
CA SER A 27 19.80 -8.84 9.28
C SER A 27 19.75 -8.16 10.66
N MET A 28 19.15 -8.82 11.65
CA MET A 28 19.11 -8.29 13.01
C MET A 28 20.50 -8.25 13.65
N GLU A 29 21.34 -9.26 13.41
CA GLU A 29 22.75 -9.26 13.84
C GLU A 29 23.57 -8.15 13.16
N ASP A 30 23.25 -7.84 11.92
CA ASP A 30 23.85 -6.74 11.14
C ASP A 30 23.34 -5.34 11.56
N GLY A 31 22.37 -5.27 12.50
CA GLY A 31 21.88 -4.01 13.08
C GLY A 31 20.53 -3.52 12.54
N ALA A 32 19.73 -4.37 11.90
CA ALA A 32 18.36 -4.01 11.52
C ALA A 32 17.49 -3.76 12.76
N PHE A 33 16.51 -2.86 12.63
CA PHE A 33 15.56 -2.52 13.71
C PHE A 33 14.37 -3.48 13.80
N GLY A 34 14.11 -4.26 12.74
CA GLY A 34 12.95 -5.14 12.66
C GLY A 34 12.56 -5.47 11.23
N ILE A 35 11.31 -5.80 11.02
CA ILE A 35 10.75 -6.26 9.75
C ILE A 35 9.69 -5.29 9.27
N GLY A 36 9.81 -4.84 8.02
CA GLY A 36 8.79 -4.08 7.32
C GLY A 36 8.01 -4.96 6.32
N SER A 37 6.70 -4.76 6.22
CA SER A 37 5.86 -5.36 5.18
C SER A 37 4.95 -4.35 4.50
N ALA A 38 4.56 -4.66 3.25
CA ALA A 38 3.55 -3.91 2.51
C ALA A 38 2.57 -4.93 1.91
N LEU A 39 1.48 -5.19 2.64
CA LEU A 39 0.58 -6.31 2.37
C LEU A 39 -0.52 -6.00 1.35
N ILE A 40 -0.66 -4.74 0.94
CA ILE A 40 -1.58 -4.35 -0.15
C ILE A 40 -0.97 -4.63 -1.53
N TYR A 41 0.36 -4.68 -1.63
CA TYR A 41 1.08 -4.81 -2.90
C TYR A 41 1.63 -6.23 -3.13
N PRO A 42 1.67 -6.71 -4.39
CA PRO A 42 2.47 -7.88 -4.74
C PRO A 42 3.97 -7.64 -4.46
N PRO A 43 4.71 -8.65 -3.98
CA PRO A 43 4.25 -9.99 -3.62
C PRO A 43 3.74 -10.12 -2.17
N GLY A 44 3.79 -9.05 -1.37
CA GLY A 44 3.41 -9.07 0.05
C GLY A 44 1.97 -9.51 0.30
N ASN A 45 1.06 -9.18 -0.61
CA ASN A 45 -0.35 -9.56 -0.51
C ASN A 45 -0.62 -11.07 -0.59
N PHE A 46 0.33 -11.86 -1.08
CA PHE A 46 0.24 -13.32 -1.14
C PHE A 46 0.71 -14.02 0.14
N ALA A 47 1.45 -13.31 1.02
CA ALA A 47 1.89 -13.86 2.29
C ALA A 47 0.71 -14.15 3.23
N SER A 48 0.70 -15.29 3.90
CA SER A 48 -0.30 -15.59 4.90
C SER A 48 0.07 -14.98 6.26
N THR A 49 -0.92 -14.81 7.13
CA THR A 49 -0.71 -14.32 8.50
C THR A 49 0.25 -15.24 9.27
N GLU A 50 0.13 -16.57 9.09
CA GLU A 50 1.01 -17.57 9.74
C GLU A 50 2.45 -17.44 9.25
N GLU A 51 2.66 -17.18 7.95
CA GLU A 51 3.98 -16.90 7.38
C GLU A 51 4.59 -15.64 8.01
N LEU A 52 3.81 -14.57 8.11
CA LEU A 52 4.25 -13.32 8.74
C LEU A 52 4.58 -13.51 10.22
N ILE A 53 3.78 -14.27 10.98
CA ILE A 53 4.07 -14.62 12.38
C ILE A 53 5.40 -15.39 12.47
N ALA A 54 5.59 -16.41 11.64
CA ALA A 54 6.79 -17.22 11.65
C ALA A 54 8.05 -16.40 11.33
N ILE A 55 7.98 -15.50 10.36
CA ILE A 55 9.10 -14.64 9.98
C ILE A 55 9.40 -13.64 11.09
N ASN A 56 8.38 -12.98 11.64
CA ASN A 56 8.55 -11.97 12.69
C ASN A 56 9.06 -12.56 14.00
N SER A 57 8.70 -13.81 14.34
CA SER A 57 9.22 -14.48 15.54
C SER A 57 10.74 -14.63 15.53
N ALA A 58 11.38 -14.64 14.36
CA ALA A 58 12.84 -14.66 14.26
C ALA A 58 13.51 -13.33 14.68
N ALA A 59 12.77 -12.21 14.67
CA ALA A 59 13.27 -10.90 15.14
C ALA A 59 13.05 -10.68 16.64
N ALA A 60 12.13 -11.40 17.27
CA ALA A 60 11.77 -11.21 18.68
C ALA A 60 12.94 -11.32 19.66
N PRO A 61 13.88 -12.32 19.56
CA PRO A 61 15.03 -12.41 20.46
C PRO A 61 15.98 -11.21 20.41
N TYR A 62 15.92 -10.41 19.35
CA TYR A 62 16.75 -9.22 19.12
C TYR A 62 16.04 -7.93 19.50
N GLY A 63 14.79 -7.99 20.00
CA GLY A 63 13.97 -6.81 20.28
C GLY A 63 13.48 -6.09 19.01
N GLY A 64 13.34 -6.84 17.92
CA GLY A 64 12.90 -6.28 16.65
C GLY A 64 11.43 -5.84 16.65
N VAL A 65 11.09 -4.86 15.80
CA VAL A 65 9.73 -4.31 15.63
C VAL A 65 9.15 -4.80 14.31
N TYR A 66 7.86 -5.09 14.29
CA TYR A 66 7.10 -5.31 13.06
C TYR A 66 6.41 -4.01 12.63
N ILE A 67 6.79 -3.45 11.46
CA ILE A 67 6.11 -2.30 10.87
C ILE A 67 5.39 -2.73 9.61
N THR A 68 4.14 -2.28 9.41
CA THR A 68 3.34 -2.76 8.27
C THR A 68 2.50 -1.68 7.61
N HIS A 69 2.64 -1.56 6.28
CA HIS A 69 1.53 -1.14 5.43
C HIS A 69 0.56 -2.31 5.40
N MET A 70 -0.58 -2.15 6.06
CA MET A 70 -1.54 -3.24 6.29
C MET A 70 -2.09 -3.81 4.97
N ARG A 71 -2.73 -4.97 5.07
CA ARG A 71 -3.36 -5.66 3.93
C ARG A 71 -4.52 -4.87 3.33
N SER A 72 -5.22 -4.11 4.16
CA SER A 72 -6.31 -3.22 3.77
C SER A 72 -6.28 -1.95 4.59
N GLU A 73 -6.54 -0.83 3.93
CA GLU A 73 -6.75 0.49 4.54
C GLU A 73 -8.15 1.02 4.22
N ALA A 74 -9.03 0.18 3.64
CA ALA A 74 -10.37 0.52 3.18
C ALA A 74 -11.42 -0.50 3.63
N ASP A 75 -11.87 -1.37 2.73
CA ASP A 75 -13.05 -2.22 3.00
C ASP A 75 -12.80 -3.25 4.11
N ASN A 76 -11.59 -3.82 4.20
CA ASN A 76 -11.18 -4.77 5.27
C ASN A 76 -10.21 -4.12 6.28
N PHE A 77 -10.38 -2.81 6.55
CA PHE A 77 -9.47 -2.03 7.40
C PHE A 77 -9.40 -2.55 8.83
N LEU A 78 -10.54 -2.90 9.42
CA LEU A 78 -10.60 -3.37 10.81
C LEU A 78 -10.01 -4.79 10.95
N GLU A 79 -10.23 -5.65 9.98
CA GLU A 79 -9.66 -6.99 9.90
C GLU A 79 -8.13 -6.93 9.71
N ALA A 80 -7.64 -5.95 8.95
CA ALA A 80 -6.20 -5.74 8.79
C ALA A 80 -5.52 -5.28 10.09
N ILE A 81 -6.22 -4.50 10.92
CA ILE A 81 -5.74 -4.17 12.28
C ILE A 81 -5.70 -5.43 13.16
N ASP A 82 -6.73 -6.29 13.10
CA ASP A 82 -6.73 -7.56 13.83
C ASP A 82 -5.57 -8.46 13.39
N GLU A 83 -5.28 -8.52 12.08
CA GLU A 83 -4.11 -9.25 11.56
C GLU A 83 -2.80 -8.70 12.15
N ALA A 84 -2.62 -7.38 12.18
CA ALA A 84 -1.41 -6.76 12.73
C ALA A 84 -1.26 -7.04 14.23
N ILE A 85 -2.36 -6.95 15.00
CA ILE A 85 -2.40 -7.30 16.44
C ILE A 85 -2.02 -8.77 16.63
N LYS A 86 -2.60 -9.68 15.84
CA LYS A 86 -2.32 -11.12 15.90
C LYS A 86 -0.86 -11.40 15.60
N ILE A 87 -0.29 -10.81 14.56
CA ILE A 87 1.12 -10.99 14.19
C ILE A 87 2.02 -10.57 15.36
N GLY A 88 1.83 -9.38 15.92
CA GLY A 88 2.63 -8.89 17.02
C GLY A 88 2.53 -9.75 18.26
N THR A 89 1.31 -10.16 18.62
CA THR A 89 1.04 -10.97 19.81
C THR A 89 1.66 -12.37 19.69
N GLU A 90 1.45 -13.05 18.56
CA GLU A 90 1.92 -14.44 18.38
C GLU A 90 3.41 -14.52 18.03
N ALA A 91 3.97 -13.51 17.36
CA ALA A 91 5.41 -13.44 17.10
C ALA A 91 6.22 -12.89 18.28
N GLY A 92 5.57 -12.22 19.25
CA GLY A 92 6.23 -11.64 20.41
C GLY A 92 7.05 -10.40 20.08
N VAL A 93 6.58 -9.56 19.14
CA VAL A 93 7.22 -8.33 18.71
C VAL A 93 6.28 -7.12 18.85
N PRO A 94 6.80 -5.91 19.17
CA PRO A 94 6.04 -4.68 19.05
C PRO A 94 5.54 -4.46 17.61
N VAL A 95 4.38 -3.82 17.47
CA VAL A 95 3.77 -3.51 16.17
C VAL A 95 3.71 -2.01 15.94
N GLU A 96 4.12 -1.58 14.76
CA GLU A 96 3.90 -0.24 14.25
C GLU A 96 3.02 -0.31 13.00
N ILE A 97 1.78 0.19 13.08
CA ILE A 97 0.95 0.35 11.90
C ILE A 97 1.44 1.58 11.15
N TYR A 98 1.92 1.39 9.93
CA TYR A 98 2.44 2.46 9.10
C TYR A 98 1.31 3.27 8.46
N HIS A 99 1.40 4.61 8.51
CA HIS A 99 0.49 5.59 7.88
C HIS A 99 -1.01 5.24 8.01
N LEU A 100 -1.49 5.00 9.24
CA LEU A 100 -2.87 4.62 9.55
C LEU A 100 -3.89 5.55 8.88
N LYS A 101 -4.79 4.99 8.09
CA LYS A 101 -5.87 5.72 7.42
C LYS A 101 -7.10 4.87 7.13
N ALA A 102 -8.28 5.48 7.13
CA ALA A 102 -9.51 4.89 6.60
C ALA A 102 -9.77 5.46 5.20
N GLY A 103 -9.39 4.69 4.18
CA GLY A 103 -9.42 5.09 2.78
C GLY A 103 -10.79 4.95 2.12
N GLY A 104 -11.21 6.01 1.39
CA GLY A 104 -12.48 6.06 0.68
C GLY A 104 -13.67 6.45 1.56
N GLN A 105 -14.53 7.33 1.06
CA GLN A 105 -15.65 7.92 1.82
C GLN A 105 -16.53 6.85 2.47
N ARG A 106 -16.77 5.72 1.80
CA ARG A 106 -17.57 4.61 2.33
C ARG A 106 -16.98 3.97 3.60
N ASN A 107 -15.67 4.17 3.85
CA ASN A 107 -14.95 3.59 4.98
C ASN A 107 -14.64 4.60 6.10
N TRP A 108 -14.90 5.89 5.92
CA TRP A 108 -14.55 6.91 6.91
C TRP A 108 -15.13 6.66 8.29
N HIS A 109 -16.31 6.06 8.36
CA HIS A 109 -16.96 5.69 9.63
C HIS A 109 -16.15 4.68 10.45
N LYS A 110 -15.27 3.89 9.84
CA LYS A 110 -14.43 2.89 10.51
C LYS A 110 -13.26 3.49 11.29
N ALA A 111 -12.90 4.76 11.06
CA ALA A 111 -11.73 5.36 11.70
C ALA A 111 -11.86 5.43 13.25
N ALA A 112 -13.04 5.75 13.78
CA ALA A 112 -13.27 5.76 15.23
C ALA A 112 -13.19 4.34 15.82
N GLU A 113 -13.70 3.34 15.12
CA GLU A 113 -13.65 1.93 15.54
C GLU A 113 -12.22 1.39 15.50
N ALA A 114 -11.42 1.79 14.50
CA ALA A 114 -9.99 1.47 14.42
C ALA A 114 -9.21 2.02 15.63
N VAL A 115 -9.47 3.26 16.03
CA VAL A 115 -8.88 3.85 17.24
C VAL A 115 -9.27 3.03 18.47
N ALA A 116 -10.56 2.73 18.66
CA ALA A 116 -11.04 1.95 19.79
C ALA A 116 -10.43 0.53 19.83
N LYS A 117 -10.23 -0.09 18.67
CA LYS A 117 -9.59 -1.41 18.54
C LYS A 117 -8.13 -1.36 18.99
N ILE A 118 -7.35 -0.39 18.54
CA ILE A 118 -5.96 -0.19 18.96
C ILE A 118 -5.88 0.11 20.47
N ASP A 119 -6.75 0.99 20.99
CA ASP A 119 -6.81 1.27 22.44
C ASP A 119 -7.11 0.02 23.26
N SER A 120 -8.04 -0.81 22.81
CA SER A 120 -8.40 -2.07 23.46
C SER A 120 -7.23 -3.06 23.48
N ALA A 121 -6.50 -3.20 22.36
CA ALA A 121 -5.32 -4.05 22.29
C ALA A 121 -4.21 -3.56 23.24
N ARG A 122 -3.96 -2.26 23.29
CA ARG A 122 -3.00 -1.62 24.20
C ARG A 122 -3.38 -1.83 25.67
N ALA A 123 -4.67 -1.68 26.00
CA ALA A 123 -5.19 -1.95 27.35
C ALA A 123 -5.03 -3.43 27.77
N ALA A 124 -5.06 -4.34 26.79
CA ALA A 124 -4.78 -5.77 26.99
C ALA A 124 -3.27 -6.10 27.06
N GLY A 125 -2.38 -5.10 26.94
CA GLY A 125 -0.94 -5.27 27.07
C GLY A 125 -0.20 -5.53 25.76
N VAL A 126 -0.87 -5.40 24.59
CA VAL A 126 -0.19 -5.49 23.29
C VAL A 126 0.60 -4.22 23.04
N ASP A 127 1.88 -4.33 22.72
CA ASP A 127 2.71 -3.20 22.31
C ASP A 127 2.45 -2.87 20.84
N ILE A 128 1.41 -2.07 20.63
CA ILE A 128 1.00 -1.60 19.30
C ILE A 128 0.88 -0.08 19.26
N GLN A 129 1.40 0.52 18.21
CA GLN A 129 1.37 1.95 17.92
C GLN A 129 1.08 2.14 16.43
N ALA A 130 0.87 3.37 16.02
CA ALA A 130 0.74 3.72 14.61
C ALA A 130 1.43 5.04 14.32
N ASN A 131 1.77 5.26 13.06
CA ASN A 131 2.12 6.57 12.58
C ASN A 131 1.16 7.03 11.48
N MET A 132 1.16 8.30 11.15
CA MET A 132 0.39 8.88 10.08
C MET A 132 1.07 10.15 9.52
N TYR A 133 0.66 10.54 8.34
CA TYR A 133 0.92 11.86 7.78
C TYR A 133 -0.36 12.73 7.86
N PRO A 134 -0.23 14.06 8.03
CA PRO A 134 -1.37 14.95 8.29
C PRO A 134 -2.06 15.43 7.00
N TYR A 135 -2.23 14.56 6.01
CA TYR A 135 -2.83 14.89 4.72
C TYR A 135 -4.10 14.06 4.49
N THR A 136 -5.03 14.59 3.71
CA THR A 136 -6.26 13.88 3.30
C THR A 136 -6.07 13.03 2.05
N ALA A 137 -4.82 12.84 1.62
CA ALA A 137 -4.48 12.07 0.44
C ALA A 137 -3.28 11.15 0.67
N GLY A 138 -3.32 9.97 0.06
CA GLY A 138 -2.20 9.04 -0.03
C GLY A 138 -1.47 9.14 -1.36
N GLY A 139 -0.21 8.71 -1.40
CA GLY A 139 0.60 8.72 -2.63
C GLY A 139 1.19 7.36 -2.96
N THR A 140 0.99 6.89 -4.21
CA THR A 140 1.62 5.69 -4.74
C THR A 140 1.68 5.76 -6.27
N GLY A 141 1.59 4.65 -6.99
CA GLY A 141 1.54 4.64 -8.45
C GLY A 141 0.12 4.50 -9.00
N LEU A 142 -0.12 4.98 -10.22
CA LEU A 142 -1.40 4.82 -10.92
C LEU A 142 -1.79 3.34 -11.10
N THR A 143 -0.82 2.45 -11.06
CA THR A 143 -1.04 0.99 -11.10
C THR A 143 -1.80 0.44 -9.90
N ALA A 144 -1.97 1.20 -8.81
CA ALA A 144 -2.84 0.85 -7.69
C ALA A 144 -4.35 0.92 -8.04
N CYS A 145 -4.69 1.34 -9.26
CA CYS A 145 -6.04 1.24 -9.83
C CYS A 145 -6.32 -0.11 -10.52
N PHE A 146 -5.32 -1.01 -10.59
CA PHE A 146 -5.41 -2.28 -11.30
C PHE A 146 -5.37 -3.46 -10.33
N PRO A 147 -6.04 -4.59 -10.65
CA PRO A 147 -5.97 -5.77 -9.80
C PRO A 147 -4.54 -6.29 -9.67
N PRO A 148 -4.11 -6.73 -8.48
CA PRO A 148 -2.73 -7.14 -8.22
C PRO A 148 -2.17 -8.21 -9.17
N TRP A 149 -3.02 -9.14 -9.62
CA TRP A 149 -2.62 -10.20 -10.55
C TRP A 149 -2.16 -9.64 -11.91
N ALA A 150 -2.64 -8.45 -12.31
CA ALA A 150 -2.23 -7.83 -13.56
C ALA A 150 -0.72 -7.52 -13.61
N SER A 151 -0.10 -7.36 -12.44
CA SER A 151 1.34 -7.11 -12.30
C SER A 151 2.15 -8.36 -11.93
N ALA A 152 1.49 -9.51 -11.72
CA ALA A 152 2.17 -10.73 -11.32
C ALA A 152 3.23 -11.15 -12.36
N ASP A 153 4.33 -11.72 -11.88
CA ASP A 153 5.46 -12.17 -12.71
C ASP A 153 6.04 -11.07 -13.63
N GLY A 154 5.85 -9.79 -13.29
CA GLY A 154 6.34 -8.65 -14.08
C GLY A 154 5.59 -8.43 -15.40
N LYS A 155 4.41 -9.02 -15.58
CA LYS A 155 3.67 -9.03 -16.86
C LYS A 155 2.73 -7.84 -17.06
N LEU A 156 2.77 -6.83 -16.21
CA LEU A 156 1.83 -5.70 -16.29
C LEU A 156 1.73 -5.11 -17.71
N PHE A 157 2.87 -4.77 -18.30
CA PHE A 157 2.89 -4.11 -19.61
C PHE A 157 2.45 -5.04 -20.76
N ASP A 158 2.74 -6.33 -20.66
CA ASP A 158 2.28 -7.33 -21.63
C ASP A 158 0.76 -7.49 -21.52
N ASN A 159 0.24 -7.58 -20.30
CA ASN A 159 -1.20 -7.66 -20.04
C ASN A 159 -1.95 -6.40 -20.50
N LEU A 160 -1.36 -5.21 -20.33
CA LEU A 160 -1.95 -3.96 -20.84
C LEU A 160 -1.83 -3.80 -22.36
N ALA A 161 -0.94 -4.51 -23.01
CA ALA A 161 -0.82 -4.52 -24.48
C ALA A 161 -1.80 -5.50 -25.14
N ASP A 162 -2.28 -6.50 -24.40
CA ASP A 162 -3.19 -7.54 -24.88
C ASP A 162 -4.66 -7.12 -24.68
N ALA A 163 -5.47 -7.15 -25.74
CA ALA A 163 -6.86 -6.68 -25.69
C ALA A 163 -7.76 -7.54 -24.79
N ASP A 164 -7.55 -8.86 -24.76
CA ASP A 164 -8.36 -9.77 -23.94
C ASP A 164 -8.02 -9.57 -22.45
N MET A 165 -6.74 -9.38 -22.14
CA MET A 165 -6.28 -9.10 -20.78
C MET A 165 -6.76 -7.73 -20.29
N ARG A 166 -6.73 -6.68 -21.14
CA ARG A 166 -7.37 -5.39 -20.82
C ARG A 166 -8.84 -5.56 -20.47
N GLY A 167 -9.58 -6.34 -21.26
CA GLY A 167 -10.99 -6.65 -21.01
C GLY A 167 -11.22 -7.30 -19.65
N ARG A 168 -10.36 -8.25 -19.25
CA ARG A 168 -10.42 -8.90 -17.93
C ARG A 168 -10.09 -7.92 -16.78
N ILE A 169 -9.03 -7.12 -16.93
CA ILE A 169 -8.64 -6.11 -15.93
C ILE A 169 -9.78 -5.11 -15.76
N ARG A 170 -10.34 -4.59 -16.85
CA ARG A 170 -11.48 -3.66 -16.83
C ARG A 170 -12.69 -4.28 -16.12
N ALA A 171 -13.07 -5.49 -16.48
CA ALA A 171 -14.21 -6.16 -15.87
C ALA A 171 -14.08 -6.30 -14.35
N GLU A 172 -12.86 -6.54 -13.84
CA GLU A 172 -12.61 -6.63 -12.40
C GLU A 172 -12.61 -5.24 -11.73
N ILE A 173 -12.10 -4.20 -12.40
CA ILE A 173 -12.19 -2.82 -11.91
C ILE A 173 -13.66 -2.37 -11.79
N GLU A 174 -14.49 -2.67 -12.78
CA GLU A 174 -15.91 -2.30 -12.82
C GLU A 174 -16.78 -3.11 -11.85
N ASN A 175 -16.44 -4.38 -11.60
CA ASN A 175 -17.16 -5.27 -10.69
C ASN A 175 -16.57 -5.29 -9.27
N GLN A 176 -16.17 -4.19 -8.75
CA GLN A 176 -15.57 -3.99 -7.43
C GLN A 176 -15.80 -5.15 -6.45
N THR A 177 -14.73 -5.88 -6.15
CA THR A 177 -14.73 -6.92 -5.12
C THR A 177 -13.92 -6.44 -3.92
N GLU A 178 -14.25 -6.90 -2.72
CA GLU A 178 -13.45 -6.65 -1.50
C GLU A 178 -12.10 -7.40 -1.51
N ALA A 179 -11.81 -8.14 -2.59
CA ALA A 179 -10.61 -8.96 -2.72
C ALA A 179 -9.32 -8.14 -2.84
N TRP A 180 -9.41 -6.90 -3.29
CA TRP A 180 -8.29 -5.96 -3.42
C TRP A 180 -8.78 -4.51 -3.40
N GLU A 181 -7.89 -3.57 -3.07
CA GLU A 181 -8.22 -2.15 -2.98
C GLU A 181 -7.92 -1.42 -4.29
N ASN A 182 -8.97 -0.95 -4.95
CA ASN A 182 -8.86 -0.08 -6.10
C ASN A 182 -8.82 1.38 -5.64
N LEU A 183 -7.63 1.99 -5.62
CA LEU A 183 -7.47 3.36 -5.14
C LEU A 183 -8.18 4.40 -6.03
N CYS A 184 -8.34 4.13 -7.33
CA CYS A 184 -9.14 4.98 -8.21
C CYS A 184 -10.64 4.94 -7.87
N SER A 185 -11.15 3.81 -7.40
CA SER A 185 -12.54 3.72 -6.93
C SER A 185 -12.73 4.32 -5.54
N LEU A 186 -11.70 4.29 -4.68
CA LEU A 186 -11.75 4.88 -3.34
C LEU A 186 -11.71 6.41 -3.37
N SER A 187 -10.96 7.01 -4.29
CA SER A 187 -10.80 8.46 -4.45
C SER A 187 -11.67 9.06 -5.54
N THR A 188 -12.32 8.25 -6.36
CA THR A 188 -12.89 8.56 -7.68
C THR A 188 -11.87 9.15 -8.66
N PRO A 189 -12.05 9.09 -9.99
CA PRO A 189 -11.10 9.65 -10.95
C PRO A 189 -10.84 11.15 -10.79
N GLU A 190 -11.81 11.89 -10.23
CA GLU A 190 -11.73 13.31 -9.88
C GLU A 190 -10.78 13.56 -8.70
N GLY A 191 -10.53 12.57 -7.85
CA GLY A 191 -9.60 12.62 -6.73
C GLY A 191 -8.23 11.98 -7.03
N VAL A 192 -7.95 11.58 -8.28
CA VAL A 192 -6.68 10.97 -8.70
C VAL A 192 -5.81 12.00 -9.39
N LEU A 193 -4.77 12.51 -8.72
CA LEU A 193 -3.87 13.54 -9.22
C LEU A 193 -2.58 12.92 -9.77
N LEU A 194 -2.28 13.12 -11.04
CA LEU A 194 -1.11 12.57 -11.73
C LEU A 194 0.13 13.44 -11.50
N LEU A 195 1.25 12.86 -11.07
CA LEU A 195 2.46 13.62 -10.72
C LEU A 195 3.69 13.29 -11.58
N GLY A 196 3.92 12.04 -11.93
CA GLY A 196 5.21 11.61 -12.45
C GLY A 196 5.16 11.08 -13.87
N PHE A 197 5.71 11.83 -14.83
CA PHE A 197 5.84 11.39 -16.22
C PHE A 197 7.29 11.51 -16.68
N ASN A 198 7.85 10.45 -17.25
CA ASN A 198 9.19 10.43 -17.82
C ASN A 198 9.19 11.03 -19.23
N LYS A 199 8.20 10.67 -20.05
CA LYS A 199 8.09 11.14 -21.43
C LYS A 199 7.70 12.61 -21.49
N ALA A 200 8.41 13.39 -22.33
CA ALA A 200 8.20 14.81 -22.46
C ALA A 200 6.78 15.17 -22.94
N GLU A 201 6.21 14.37 -23.84
CA GLU A 201 4.87 14.52 -24.40
C GLU A 201 3.76 14.34 -23.34
N ASN A 202 3.99 13.56 -22.29
CA ASN A 202 3.02 13.30 -21.24
C ASN A 202 3.14 14.27 -20.05
N ARG A 203 4.23 15.03 -19.95
CA ARG A 203 4.44 16.00 -18.87
C ARG A 203 3.36 17.07 -18.78
N LYS A 204 2.62 17.33 -19.87
CA LYS A 204 1.45 18.20 -19.87
C LYS A 204 0.32 17.74 -18.94
N TYR A 205 0.32 16.46 -18.52
CA TYR A 205 -0.64 15.89 -17.60
C TYR A 205 -0.21 15.96 -16.12
N MET A 206 1.01 16.42 -15.84
CA MET A 206 1.49 16.59 -14.47
C MET A 206 0.65 17.65 -13.74
N GLY A 207 0.21 17.30 -12.52
CA GLY A 207 -0.66 18.16 -11.71
C GLY A 207 -2.12 18.21 -12.18
N ARG A 208 -2.53 17.28 -13.05
CA ARG A 208 -3.93 17.19 -13.52
C ARG A 208 -4.61 15.94 -12.96
N TYR A 209 -5.90 16.03 -12.79
CA TYR A 209 -6.71 14.90 -12.36
C TYR A 209 -6.96 13.91 -13.49
N LEU A 210 -7.04 12.62 -13.16
CA LEU A 210 -7.26 11.57 -14.15
C LEU A 210 -8.56 11.77 -14.94
N ALA A 211 -9.63 12.24 -14.28
CA ALA A 211 -10.89 12.55 -14.93
C ALA A 211 -10.73 13.64 -16.03
N ASP A 212 -9.96 14.70 -15.74
CA ASP A 212 -9.72 15.78 -16.69
C ASP A 212 -8.89 15.31 -17.90
N VAL A 213 -7.88 14.48 -17.65
CA VAL A 213 -7.06 13.89 -18.71
C VAL A 213 -7.89 12.95 -19.57
N ALA A 214 -8.72 12.10 -18.96
CA ALA A 214 -9.63 11.21 -19.68
C ALA A 214 -10.59 11.99 -20.60
N ALA A 215 -11.18 13.06 -20.10
CA ALA A 215 -12.05 13.95 -20.88
C ALA A 215 -11.29 14.58 -22.06
N GLU A 216 -10.06 15.05 -21.86
CA GLU A 216 -9.23 15.66 -22.93
C GLU A 216 -8.89 14.66 -24.03
N VAL A 217 -8.56 13.41 -23.67
CA VAL A 217 -8.20 12.39 -24.67
C VAL A 217 -9.42 11.69 -25.28
N GLY A 218 -10.64 11.99 -24.78
CA GLY A 218 -11.89 11.44 -25.27
C GLY A 218 -12.09 9.97 -24.97
N LYS A 219 -11.55 9.48 -23.84
CA LYS A 219 -11.66 8.10 -23.36
C LYS A 219 -12.23 8.09 -21.95
N ASP A 220 -12.72 6.94 -21.49
CA ASP A 220 -12.98 6.75 -20.06
C ASP A 220 -11.67 6.68 -19.26
N TRP A 221 -11.77 6.82 -17.94
CA TRP A 221 -10.61 6.88 -17.09
C TRP A 221 -9.81 5.58 -17.02
N ILE A 222 -10.47 4.41 -17.19
CA ILE A 222 -9.81 3.09 -17.14
C ILE A 222 -8.89 2.94 -18.36
N GLU A 223 -9.41 3.18 -19.57
CA GLU A 223 -8.60 3.14 -20.79
C GLU A 223 -7.50 4.19 -20.79
N THR A 224 -7.80 5.38 -20.25
CA THR A 224 -6.78 6.43 -20.10
C THR A 224 -5.66 5.99 -19.17
N ALA A 225 -5.97 5.38 -18.04
CA ALA A 225 -4.98 4.85 -17.11
C ALA A 225 -4.14 3.73 -17.74
N PHE A 226 -4.78 2.80 -18.48
CA PHE A 226 -4.08 1.74 -19.20
C PHE A 226 -3.08 2.30 -20.22
N ASP A 227 -3.52 3.23 -21.04
CA ASP A 227 -2.70 3.83 -22.09
C ASP A 227 -1.52 4.60 -21.51
N LEU A 228 -1.76 5.42 -20.48
CA LEU A 228 -0.70 6.18 -19.83
C LEU A 228 0.36 5.26 -19.19
N VAL A 229 -0.06 4.22 -18.46
CA VAL A 229 0.86 3.27 -17.83
C VAL A 229 1.63 2.46 -18.88
N LEU A 230 0.95 2.02 -19.94
CA LEU A 230 1.58 1.25 -21.03
C LEU A 230 2.57 2.13 -21.80
N ASP A 231 2.19 3.36 -22.12
CA ASP A 231 3.05 4.29 -22.84
C ASP A 231 4.29 4.68 -22.02
N GLU A 232 4.11 5.07 -20.77
CA GLU A 232 5.21 5.45 -19.87
C GLU A 232 6.10 4.27 -19.44
N ARG A 233 5.59 3.03 -19.51
CA ARG A 233 6.23 1.80 -19.00
C ARG A 233 6.75 1.95 -17.58
N GLN A 234 5.96 2.62 -16.74
CA GLN A 234 6.22 2.87 -15.33
C GLN A 234 4.91 2.99 -14.54
N ARG A 235 5.04 3.02 -13.20
CA ARG A 235 3.89 3.12 -12.29
C ARG A 235 3.16 4.46 -12.32
N ILE A 236 3.75 5.52 -12.81
CA ILE A 236 3.29 6.93 -12.78
C ILE A 236 2.95 7.37 -11.35
N GLY A 237 3.76 8.23 -10.75
CA GLY A 237 3.51 8.77 -9.40
C GLY A 237 2.15 9.48 -9.35
N THR A 238 1.35 9.17 -8.32
CA THR A 238 -0.06 9.56 -8.25
C THR A 238 -0.47 9.83 -6.81
N ILE A 239 -1.30 10.85 -6.60
CA ILE A 239 -1.93 11.17 -5.32
C ILE A 239 -3.41 10.82 -5.39
N TYR A 240 -3.93 10.23 -4.30
CA TYR A 240 -5.31 9.79 -4.15
C TYR A 240 -5.96 10.51 -2.98
N PHE A 241 -6.91 11.41 -3.25
CA PHE A 241 -7.68 12.11 -2.24
C PHE A 241 -8.81 11.23 -1.73
N MET A 242 -8.58 10.54 -0.61
CA MET A 242 -9.49 9.50 -0.11
C MET A 242 -9.74 9.52 1.39
N MET A 243 -9.19 10.48 2.13
CA MET A 243 -9.37 10.59 3.58
C MET A 243 -10.17 11.83 3.95
N SER A 244 -10.75 11.84 5.18
CA SER A 244 -11.47 13.00 5.71
C SER A 244 -10.62 13.79 6.69
N GLU A 245 -10.76 15.11 6.71
CA GLU A 245 -10.10 16.01 7.67
C GLU A 245 -10.47 15.66 9.10
N GLU A 246 -11.74 15.31 9.37
CA GLU A 246 -12.20 14.96 10.70
C GLU A 246 -11.52 13.70 11.22
N ASN A 247 -11.35 12.69 10.37
CA ASN A 247 -10.65 11.46 10.73
C ASN A 247 -9.16 11.72 10.95
N VAL A 248 -8.52 12.52 10.10
CA VAL A 248 -7.12 12.93 10.27
C VAL A 248 -6.95 13.64 11.61
N ALA A 249 -7.78 14.63 11.94
CA ALA A 249 -7.73 15.36 13.20
C ALA A 249 -7.95 14.44 14.41
N MET A 250 -8.91 13.50 14.34
CA MET A 250 -9.18 12.54 15.41
C MET A 250 -8.01 11.59 15.65
N GLN A 251 -7.43 11.07 14.59
CA GLN A 251 -6.31 10.11 14.65
C GLN A 251 -5.03 10.77 15.16
N ILE A 252 -4.72 12.00 14.71
CA ILE A 252 -3.58 12.80 15.21
C ILE A 252 -3.65 13.01 16.73
N GLY A 253 -4.84 13.15 17.28
CA GLY A 253 -5.05 13.36 18.72
C GLY A 253 -4.76 12.14 19.60
N GLN A 254 -4.46 10.96 19.05
CA GLN A 254 -4.23 9.76 19.85
C GLN A 254 -2.82 9.75 20.48
N PRO A 255 -2.68 9.38 21.78
CA PRO A 255 -1.41 9.44 22.49
C PRO A 255 -0.35 8.46 21.97
N TRP A 256 -0.76 7.45 21.22
CA TRP A 256 0.12 6.45 20.60
C TRP A 256 0.42 6.74 19.12
N MET A 257 -0.14 7.83 18.57
CA MET A 257 0.08 8.23 17.19
C MET A 257 1.41 8.95 17.04
N LYS A 258 2.21 8.50 16.10
CA LYS A 258 3.46 9.13 15.67
C LYS A 258 3.27 9.85 14.34
N PHE A 259 4.24 10.69 13.96
CA PHE A 259 4.20 11.41 12.70
C PHE A 259 5.30 10.90 11.76
N GLY A 260 4.88 10.64 10.53
CA GLY A 260 5.75 10.37 9.40
C GLY A 260 5.32 11.21 8.21
N THR A 261 6.11 11.25 7.18
CA THR A 261 5.76 11.96 5.93
C THR A 261 5.49 11.02 4.78
N ASP A 262 5.94 9.77 4.90
CA ASP A 262 5.92 8.79 3.80
C ASP A 262 6.57 9.35 2.51
N ALA A 263 7.52 10.30 2.68
CA ALA A 263 8.23 10.93 1.58
C ALA A 263 9.41 10.10 1.12
N GLY A 264 9.54 9.93 -0.20
CA GLY A 264 10.78 9.50 -0.81
C GLY A 264 11.86 10.58 -0.71
N GLY A 265 13.12 10.18 -0.64
CA GLY A 265 14.22 11.12 -0.81
C GLY A 265 14.20 11.72 -2.22
N ILE A 266 14.29 13.04 -2.32
CA ILE A 266 14.34 13.75 -3.58
C ILE A 266 15.64 14.52 -3.63
N ASP A 267 16.39 14.29 -4.70
CA ASP A 267 17.47 15.18 -5.07
C ASP A 267 16.87 16.33 -5.92
N PRO A 268 16.82 17.56 -5.39
CA PRO A 268 16.21 18.68 -6.12
C PRO A 268 16.96 19.04 -7.41
N GLU A 269 18.23 18.62 -7.56
CA GLU A 269 19.01 18.89 -8.77
C GLU A 269 18.67 17.92 -9.91
N THR A 270 18.24 16.70 -9.58
CA THR A 270 17.94 15.65 -10.57
C THR A 270 16.45 15.31 -10.71
N ALA A 271 15.60 15.89 -9.86
CA ALA A 271 14.17 15.62 -9.88
C ALA A 271 13.52 16.11 -11.19
N THR A 272 12.92 15.20 -11.93
CA THR A 272 12.25 15.47 -13.22
C THR A 272 10.72 15.55 -13.10
N GLY A 273 10.16 15.32 -11.92
CA GLY A 273 8.73 15.27 -11.67
C GLY A 273 8.29 16.18 -10.53
N LEU A 274 6.98 16.39 -10.42
CA LEU A 274 6.39 16.97 -9.23
C LEU A 274 6.57 15.99 -8.08
N SER A 275 7.10 16.48 -6.97
CA SER A 275 7.07 15.76 -5.72
C SER A 275 5.91 16.28 -4.89
N HIS A 276 5.21 15.37 -4.23
CA HIS A 276 4.27 15.75 -3.17
C HIS A 276 5.09 16.43 -2.07
N PRO A 277 4.76 17.67 -1.67
CA PRO A 277 5.43 18.33 -0.55
C PRO A 277 4.98 17.64 0.72
N ARG A 278 5.80 16.73 1.20
CA ARG A 278 5.54 16.01 2.44
C ARG A 278 6.53 16.44 3.50
#